data_e6d8b2de75d35f3d9a81da589cd8e06f
#
_entry.id   e6d8b2de75d35f3d9a81da589cd8e06f
#
_cell.length_a   1.000
_cell.length_b   1.000
_cell.length_c   1.000
_cell.angle_alpha   90.00
_cell.angle_beta   90.00
_cell.angle_gamma   90.00
#
_symmetry.space_group_name_H-M   'P 1'
#
loop_
_entity.id
_entity.type
_entity.pdbx_description
1 polymer ?
#
loop_
_entity_poly.entity_id
_entity_poly.type
_entity_poly.pdbx_seq_one_letter_code
_entity_poly.pdbx_strand_id
1 'polypeptide(L)'
;VNRWYASYIKNGLEEAKKNDASLIILEIDTPGGLLSSALEIKNALIESDIPVAAYINKNALSAGALISLSCLEIYMSDGSIIGAATPVYLQGGEPKKASEKEVSAMRAAMRASAENSKKNAKAAEAMVDETIVLTKRDDGIDLDNKTLLTLSADEAVKINIANSKANSVEEILKIKNIDDYEIIN
;
A
#
# COMPACT_ATOMS: atom_id res chain seq x y z
N VAL A 1 -9.89 3.55 -6.54
CA VAL A 1 -10.40 3.68 -5.16
C VAL A 1 -11.40 4.83 -5.10
N ASN A 2 -12.58 4.60 -4.56
CA ASN A 2 -13.66 5.56 -4.40
C ASN A 2 -14.44 5.31 -3.08
N ARG A 3 -15.52 6.07 -2.82
CA ARG A 3 -16.32 5.93 -1.60
C ARG A 3 -16.96 4.56 -1.43
N TRP A 4 -17.33 3.89 -2.51
CA TRP A 4 -17.89 2.54 -2.46
C TRP A 4 -16.87 1.55 -1.92
N TYR A 5 -15.62 1.61 -2.41
CA TYR A 5 -14.53 0.76 -1.88
C TYR A 5 -14.20 1.06 -0.43
N ALA A 6 -14.25 2.32 0.01
CA ALA A 6 -14.06 2.65 1.42
C ALA A 6 -15.13 1.99 2.30
N SER A 7 -16.41 2.06 1.89
CA SER A 7 -17.49 1.41 2.60
C SER A 7 -17.37 -0.12 2.55
N TYR A 8 -17.00 -0.70 1.40
CA TYR A 8 -16.79 -2.13 1.24
C TYR A 8 -15.72 -2.67 2.19
N ILE A 9 -14.57 -2.01 2.25
CA ILE A 9 -13.47 -2.42 3.14
C ILE A 9 -13.89 -2.31 4.60
N LYS A 10 -14.54 -1.22 5.02
CA LYS A 10 -15.04 -1.08 6.39
C LYS A 10 -16.03 -2.18 6.76
N ASN A 11 -16.96 -2.49 5.88
CA ASN A 11 -17.91 -3.59 6.10
C ASN A 11 -17.19 -4.94 6.19
N GLY A 12 -16.15 -5.17 5.37
CA GLY A 12 -15.32 -6.36 5.43
C GLY A 12 -14.58 -6.50 6.77
N LEU A 13 -14.03 -5.40 7.31
CA LEU A 13 -13.39 -5.39 8.64
C LEU A 13 -14.41 -5.74 9.75
N GLU A 14 -15.62 -5.19 9.69
CA GLU A 14 -16.69 -5.51 10.64
C GLU A 14 -17.16 -6.96 10.52
N GLU A 15 -17.27 -7.47 9.30
CA GLU A 15 -17.65 -8.86 9.06
C GLU A 15 -16.58 -9.84 9.55
N ALA A 16 -15.30 -9.53 9.32
CA ALA A 16 -14.19 -10.31 9.85
C ALA A 16 -14.24 -10.37 11.39
N LYS A 17 -14.56 -9.24 12.05
CA LYS A 17 -14.71 -9.18 13.50
C LYS A 17 -15.87 -10.04 14.00
N LYS A 18 -17.02 -10.04 13.32
CA LYS A 18 -18.17 -10.87 13.67
C LYS A 18 -17.90 -12.37 13.53
N ASN A 19 -17.01 -12.73 12.62
CA ASN A 19 -16.62 -14.12 12.37
C ASN A 19 -15.36 -14.55 13.14
N ASP A 20 -14.90 -13.74 14.11
CA ASP A 20 -13.70 -14.01 14.91
C ASP A 20 -12.46 -14.34 14.06
N ALA A 21 -12.32 -13.67 12.90
CA ALA A 21 -11.19 -13.87 12.01
C ALA A 21 -9.87 -13.51 12.71
N SER A 22 -8.84 -14.33 12.52
CA SER A 22 -7.50 -14.10 13.09
C SER A 22 -6.57 -13.31 12.17
N LEU A 23 -6.91 -13.21 10.89
CA LEU A 23 -6.17 -12.49 9.85
C LEU A 23 -7.13 -12.02 8.76
N ILE A 24 -6.89 -10.84 8.25
CA ILE A 24 -7.55 -10.32 7.04
C ILE A 24 -6.49 -10.21 5.95
N ILE A 25 -6.78 -10.73 4.76
CA ILE A 25 -5.96 -10.53 3.57
C ILE A 25 -6.73 -9.62 2.62
N LEU A 26 -6.19 -8.42 2.38
CA LEU A 26 -6.74 -7.45 1.46
C LEU A 26 -6.03 -7.59 0.11
N GLU A 27 -6.72 -8.18 -0.88
CA GLU A 27 -6.21 -8.28 -2.24
C GLU A 27 -6.30 -6.95 -2.96
N ILE A 28 -5.19 -6.51 -3.58
CA ILE A 28 -5.04 -5.18 -4.18
C ILE A 28 -4.59 -5.31 -5.64
N ASP A 29 -5.43 -4.77 -6.53
CA ASP A 29 -5.09 -4.46 -7.92
C ASP A 29 -5.80 -3.14 -8.29
N THR A 30 -5.07 -2.03 -8.25
CA THR A 30 -5.64 -0.70 -8.48
C THR A 30 -4.63 0.29 -9.07
N PRO A 31 -5.04 1.08 -10.06
CA PRO A 31 -4.25 2.21 -10.54
C PRO A 31 -4.34 3.43 -9.62
N GLY A 32 -5.16 3.40 -8.56
CA GLY A 32 -5.35 4.51 -7.63
C GLY A 32 -6.80 4.94 -7.46
N GLY A 33 -7.01 6.21 -7.12
CA GLY A 33 -8.35 6.79 -6.95
C GLY A 33 -8.36 7.99 -6.01
N LEU A 34 -9.50 8.28 -5.40
CA LEU A 34 -9.71 9.47 -4.57
C LEU A 34 -8.86 9.43 -3.30
N LEU A 35 -8.09 10.50 -3.07
CA LEU A 35 -7.26 10.67 -1.88
C LEU A 35 -8.10 10.60 -0.59
N SER A 36 -9.27 11.23 -0.57
CA SER A 36 -10.16 11.21 0.60
C SER A 36 -10.60 9.80 0.97
N SER A 37 -10.95 8.97 -0.03
CA SER A 37 -11.32 7.57 0.19
C SER A 37 -10.13 6.72 0.62
N ALA A 38 -8.93 6.98 0.09
CA ALA A 38 -7.71 6.30 0.50
C ALA A 38 -7.35 6.60 1.96
N LEU A 39 -7.48 7.86 2.40
CA LEU A 39 -7.25 8.26 3.78
C LEU A 39 -8.28 7.64 4.74
N GLU A 40 -9.53 7.52 4.32
CA GLU A 40 -10.59 6.85 5.08
C GLU A 40 -10.28 5.36 5.27
N ILE A 41 -9.86 4.67 4.20
CA ILE A 41 -9.44 3.26 4.24
C ILE A 41 -8.21 3.10 5.14
N LYS A 42 -7.19 3.95 4.95
CA LYS A 42 -5.99 3.98 5.80
C LYS A 42 -6.34 3.99 7.28
N ASN A 43 -7.22 4.91 7.69
CA ASN A 43 -7.60 5.02 9.10
C ASN A 43 -8.30 3.75 9.59
N ALA A 44 -9.24 3.21 8.83
CA ALA A 44 -9.93 1.97 9.18
C ALA A 44 -8.98 0.77 9.32
N LEU A 45 -7.98 0.65 8.44
CA LEU A 45 -6.97 -0.42 8.50
C LEU A 45 -6.07 -0.31 9.73
N ILE A 46 -5.64 0.92 10.08
CA ILE A 46 -4.78 1.16 11.24
C ILE A 46 -5.54 0.95 12.56
N GLU A 47 -6.83 1.25 12.58
CA GLU A 47 -7.71 1.08 13.74
C GLU A 47 -8.23 -0.36 13.90
N SER A 48 -7.96 -1.25 12.94
CA SER A 48 -8.42 -2.63 12.99
C SER A 48 -7.77 -3.40 14.14
N ASP A 49 -8.61 -4.06 14.96
CA ASP A 49 -8.15 -4.99 16.00
C ASP A 49 -7.59 -6.30 15.42
N ILE A 50 -7.96 -6.62 14.17
CA ILE A 50 -7.51 -7.83 13.46
C ILE A 50 -6.34 -7.45 12.55
N PRO A 51 -5.23 -8.19 12.56
CA PRO A 51 -4.12 -7.95 11.65
C PRO A 51 -4.57 -7.99 10.19
N VAL A 52 -4.20 -6.97 9.41
CA VAL A 52 -4.48 -6.92 7.97
C VAL A 52 -3.17 -7.06 7.20
N ALA A 53 -3.13 -8.00 6.27
CA ALA A 53 -2.07 -8.16 5.29
C ALA A 53 -2.55 -7.69 3.91
N ALA A 54 -1.77 -6.88 3.23
CA ALA A 54 -2.00 -6.55 1.83
C ALA A 54 -1.41 -7.65 0.93
N TYR A 55 -2.20 -8.12 -0.03
CA TYR A 55 -1.74 -8.95 -1.14
C TYR A 55 -1.84 -8.17 -2.44
N ILE A 56 -0.70 -7.72 -2.96
CA ILE A 56 -0.65 -6.98 -4.23
C ILE A 56 -0.55 -7.99 -5.36
N ASN A 57 -1.69 -8.24 -5.99
CA ASN A 57 -1.81 -9.19 -7.09
C ASN A 57 -1.22 -8.66 -8.40
N LYS A 58 -1.42 -7.35 -8.72
CA LYS A 58 -0.84 -6.69 -9.90
C LYS A 58 -0.33 -5.30 -9.59
N ASN A 59 -1.23 -4.36 -9.33
CA ASN A 59 -0.87 -2.95 -9.18
C ASN A 59 -1.33 -2.40 -7.85
N ALA A 60 -0.45 -1.75 -7.13
CA ALA A 60 -0.78 -0.92 -5.98
C ALA A 60 -0.24 0.51 -6.22
N LEU A 61 -0.85 1.22 -7.17
CA LEU A 61 -0.42 2.56 -7.54
C LEU A 61 -1.23 3.64 -6.82
N SER A 62 -0.61 4.79 -6.56
CA SER A 62 -1.26 5.96 -5.96
C SER A 62 -1.95 5.61 -4.64
N ALA A 63 -3.28 5.77 -4.54
CA ALA A 63 -4.07 5.36 -3.38
C ALA A 63 -3.81 3.89 -2.95
N GLY A 64 -3.52 3.00 -3.90
CA GLY A 64 -3.19 1.61 -3.62
C GLY A 64 -1.91 1.45 -2.81
N ALA A 65 -0.89 2.26 -3.07
CA ALA A 65 0.35 2.26 -2.29
C ALA A 65 0.10 2.69 -0.83
N LEU A 66 -0.68 3.75 -0.61
CA LEU A 66 -1.06 4.20 0.74
C LEU A 66 -1.84 3.12 1.50
N ILE A 67 -2.82 2.50 0.86
CA ILE A 67 -3.63 1.43 1.45
C ILE A 67 -2.73 0.25 1.83
N SER A 68 -1.84 -0.18 0.92
CA SER A 68 -0.90 -1.27 1.18
C SER A 68 0.01 -0.99 2.36
N LEU A 69 0.61 0.21 2.44
CA LEU A 69 1.47 0.64 3.55
C LEU A 69 0.72 0.77 4.88
N SER A 70 -0.60 0.90 4.84
CA SER A 70 -1.44 0.96 6.03
C SER A 70 -1.80 -0.41 6.61
N CYS A 71 -1.50 -1.48 5.87
CA CYS A 71 -1.57 -2.86 6.36
C CYS A 71 -0.31 -3.23 7.15
N LEU A 72 -0.45 -4.17 8.07
CA LEU A 72 0.66 -4.63 8.91
C LEU A 72 1.76 -5.32 8.09
N GLU A 73 1.36 -6.10 7.10
CA GLU A 73 2.25 -6.84 6.21
C GLU A 73 1.87 -6.60 4.74
N ILE A 74 2.85 -6.73 3.85
CA ILE A 74 2.67 -6.58 2.41
C ILE A 74 3.31 -7.77 1.71
N TYR A 75 2.52 -8.48 0.92
CA TYR A 75 2.95 -9.57 0.04
C TYR A 75 2.69 -9.17 -1.41
N MET A 76 3.63 -9.49 -2.29
CA MET A 76 3.57 -9.07 -3.69
C MET A 76 3.73 -10.27 -4.62
N SER A 77 2.85 -10.39 -5.62
CA SER A 77 3.01 -11.40 -6.66
C SER A 77 4.15 -11.04 -7.62
N ASP A 78 4.67 -12.05 -8.31
CA ASP A 78 5.65 -11.83 -9.38
C ASP A 78 5.05 -10.91 -10.46
N GLY A 79 5.82 -9.91 -10.88
CA GLY A 79 5.38 -8.91 -11.85
C GLY A 79 4.47 -7.82 -11.32
N SER A 80 4.13 -7.82 -10.03
CA SER A 80 3.36 -6.73 -9.41
C SER A 80 4.24 -5.51 -9.11
N ILE A 81 3.60 -4.35 -8.99
CA ILE A 81 4.27 -3.07 -8.72
C ILE A 81 3.56 -2.27 -7.64
N ILE A 82 4.34 -1.45 -6.90
CA ILE A 82 3.84 -0.52 -5.89
C ILE A 82 4.55 0.83 -6.01
N GLY A 83 3.81 1.94 -5.89
CA GLY A 83 4.38 3.29 -5.86
C GLY A 83 3.58 4.34 -6.61
N ALA A 84 4.28 5.30 -7.24
CA ALA A 84 3.73 6.40 -8.04
C ALA A 84 2.52 7.09 -7.37
N ALA A 85 2.71 7.67 -6.18
CA ALA A 85 1.63 8.10 -5.31
C ALA A 85 1.46 9.63 -5.20
N THR A 86 2.04 10.42 -6.10
CA THR A 86 1.80 11.86 -6.14
C THR A 86 0.33 12.15 -6.44
N PRO A 87 -0.37 12.94 -5.60
CA PRO A 87 -1.74 13.33 -5.89
C PRO A 87 -1.85 14.16 -7.18
N VAL A 88 -2.85 13.82 -7.98
CA VAL A 88 -3.19 14.55 -9.21
C VAL A 88 -4.69 14.81 -9.27
N TYR A 89 -5.10 15.83 -10.02
CA TYR A 89 -6.50 16.06 -10.38
C TYR A 89 -6.64 16.20 -11.90
N LEU A 90 -7.82 15.93 -12.43
CA LEU A 90 -8.08 16.08 -13.86
C LEU A 90 -8.52 17.49 -14.17
N GLN A 91 -7.81 18.17 -15.07
CA GLN A 91 -8.18 19.47 -15.61
C GLN A 91 -8.23 19.37 -17.13
N GLY A 92 -9.41 19.53 -17.69
CA GLY A 92 -9.61 19.38 -19.14
C GLY A 92 -9.32 17.94 -19.66
N GLY A 93 -9.42 16.93 -18.81
CA GLY A 93 -9.10 15.53 -19.14
C GLY A 93 -7.63 15.16 -18.98
N GLU A 94 -6.75 16.10 -18.66
CA GLU A 94 -5.34 15.87 -18.42
C GLU A 94 -5.02 15.83 -16.91
N PRO A 95 -4.12 14.92 -16.45
CA PRO A 95 -3.68 14.91 -15.06
C PRO A 95 -2.77 16.12 -14.78
N LYS A 96 -3.10 16.86 -13.73
CA LYS A 96 -2.30 17.96 -13.19
C LYS A 96 -1.89 17.62 -11.76
N LYS A 97 -0.65 17.95 -11.40
CA LYS A 97 -0.14 17.78 -10.03
C LYS A 97 -1.03 18.59 -9.08
N ALA A 98 -1.41 17.97 -7.97
CA ALA A 98 -2.18 18.62 -6.91
C ALA A 98 -1.36 19.73 -6.22
N SER A 99 -2.02 20.52 -5.38
CA SER A 99 -1.36 21.58 -4.62
C SER A 99 -0.26 21.03 -3.72
N GLU A 100 0.75 21.85 -3.40
CA GLU A 100 1.82 21.47 -2.47
C GLU A 100 1.27 21.02 -1.11
N LYS A 101 0.15 21.58 -0.66
CA LYS A 101 -0.55 21.16 0.54
C LYS A 101 -1.01 19.70 0.46
N GLU A 102 -1.59 19.29 -0.66
CA GLU A 102 -2.09 17.92 -0.87
C GLU A 102 -0.93 16.93 -1.04
N VAL A 103 0.12 17.31 -1.75
CA VAL A 103 1.35 16.53 -1.91
C VAL A 103 2.01 16.31 -0.54
N SER A 104 2.15 17.37 0.26
CA SER A 104 2.71 17.29 1.61
C SER A 104 1.88 16.42 2.54
N ALA A 105 0.55 16.52 2.48
CA ALA A 105 -0.35 15.67 3.27
C ALA A 105 -0.24 14.19 2.88
N MET A 106 -0.19 13.90 1.58
CA MET A 106 0.00 12.52 1.09
C MET A 106 1.35 11.97 1.49
N ARG A 107 2.43 12.74 1.36
CA ARG A 107 3.78 12.34 1.78
C ARG A 107 3.82 12.01 3.27
N ALA A 108 3.23 12.85 4.11
CA ALA A 108 3.14 12.61 5.55
C ALA A 108 2.31 11.35 5.88
N ALA A 109 1.21 11.12 5.17
CA ALA A 109 0.39 9.91 5.33
C ALA A 109 1.16 8.63 4.96
N MET A 110 1.91 8.65 3.85
CA MET A 110 2.75 7.54 3.41
C MET A 110 3.86 7.23 4.43
N ARG A 111 4.58 8.26 4.90
CA ARG A 111 5.60 8.12 5.94
C ARG A 111 5.02 7.52 7.22
N ALA A 112 3.95 8.11 7.75
CA ALA A 112 3.34 7.64 8.99
C ALA A 112 2.81 6.20 8.89
N SER A 113 2.23 5.81 7.75
CA SER A 113 1.80 4.44 7.51
C SER A 113 2.99 3.46 7.46
N ALA A 114 4.07 3.84 6.77
CA ALA A 114 5.29 3.03 6.70
C ALA A 114 5.94 2.86 8.08
N GLU A 115 6.04 3.93 8.87
CA GLU A 115 6.55 3.89 10.25
C GLU A 115 5.71 2.97 11.13
N ASN A 116 4.38 3.10 11.07
CA ASN A 116 3.45 2.26 11.85
C ASN A 116 3.58 0.77 11.51
N SER A 117 3.78 0.42 10.26
CA SER A 117 3.98 -0.96 9.78
C SER A 117 5.44 -1.41 9.75
N LYS A 118 6.38 -0.60 10.28
CA LYS A 118 7.83 -0.85 10.31
C LYS A 118 8.45 -1.05 8.92
N LYS A 119 7.97 -0.30 7.94
CA LYS A 119 8.47 -0.27 6.57
C LYS A 119 9.43 0.91 6.35
N ASN A 120 10.06 0.93 5.18
CA ASN A 120 10.97 2.00 4.79
C ASN A 120 10.22 3.31 4.52
N ALA A 121 10.23 4.20 5.50
CA ALA A 121 9.52 5.49 5.43
C ALA A 121 10.08 6.41 4.34
N LYS A 122 11.41 6.44 4.14
CA LYS A 122 12.04 7.26 3.09
C LYS A 122 11.62 6.81 1.69
N ALA A 123 11.58 5.51 1.46
CA ALA A 123 11.07 4.95 0.21
C ALA A 123 9.58 5.26 0.01
N ALA A 124 8.77 5.19 1.06
CA ALA A 124 7.35 5.56 1.01
C ALA A 124 7.16 7.04 0.63
N GLU A 125 7.96 7.96 1.18
CA GLU A 125 7.95 9.37 0.80
C GLU A 125 8.39 9.59 -0.66
N ALA A 126 9.40 8.84 -1.14
CA ALA A 126 9.88 8.91 -2.53
C ALA A 126 8.85 8.45 -3.57
N MET A 127 7.83 7.69 -3.17
CA MET A 127 6.68 7.38 -4.03
C MET A 127 5.79 8.58 -4.30
N VAL A 128 5.86 9.65 -3.48
CA VAL A 128 5.04 10.86 -3.57
C VAL A 128 5.85 12.05 -4.06
N ASP A 129 7.09 12.19 -3.61
CA ASP A 129 7.93 13.37 -3.79
C ASP A 129 9.14 13.05 -4.68
N GLU A 130 9.08 13.56 -5.91
CA GLU A 130 10.11 13.39 -6.93
C GLU A 130 11.45 14.08 -6.61
N THR A 131 11.51 14.89 -5.53
CA THR A 131 12.77 15.54 -5.10
C THR A 131 13.59 14.65 -4.18
N ILE A 132 13.03 13.54 -3.69
CA ILE A 132 13.73 12.59 -2.82
C ILE A 132 14.67 11.74 -3.68
N VAL A 133 15.94 11.76 -3.32
CA VAL A 133 16.99 10.95 -3.93
C VAL A 133 17.27 9.74 -3.04
N LEU A 134 17.35 8.57 -3.64
CA LEU A 134 17.79 7.34 -3.00
C LEU A 134 19.13 6.91 -3.61
N THR A 135 19.98 6.31 -2.81
CA THR A 135 21.28 5.79 -3.27
C THR A 135 21.38 4.30 -2.96
N LYS A 136 21.95 3.54 -3.87
CA LYS A 136 22.18 2.10 -3.66
C LYS A 136 22.96 1.80 -2.40
N ARG A 137 23.90 2.70 -2.03
CA ARG A 137 24.72 2.57 -0.83
C ARG A 137 23.92 2.67 0.46
N ASP A 138 23.04 3.68 0.58
CA ASP A 138 22.37 4.01 1.83
C ASP A 138 20.93 3.48 1.87
N ASP A 139 20.27 3.37 0.70
CA ASP A 139 18.85 3.02 0.57
C ASP A 139 18.63 1.67 -0.13
N GLY A 140 19.68 1.02 -0.63
CA GLY A 140 19.60 -0.27 -1.32
C GLY A 140 19.16 -0.19 -2.78
N ILE A 141 18.71 0.96 -3.26
CA ILE A 141 18.25 1.23 -4.62
C ILE A 141 18.65 2.65 -5.03
N ASP A 142 18.86 2.88 -6.31
CA ASP A 142 19.13 4.21 -6.86
C ASP A 142 17.83 4.84 -7.36
N LEU A 143 17.58 6.09 -7.01
CA LEU A 143 16.50 6.91 -7.52
C LEU A 143 17.00 8.34 -7.72
N ASP A 144 17.01 8.81 -8.94
CA ASP A 144 17.42 10.15 -9.30
C ASP A 144 16.35 11.20 -8.98
N ASN A 145 16.79 12.44 -8.77
CA ASN A 145 15.92 13.59 -8.65
C ASN A 145 14.98 13.73 -9.86
N LYS A 146 13.75 14.15 -9.62
CA LYS A 146 12.64 14.25 -10.58
C LYS A 146 12.07 12.90 -11.07
N THR A 147 12.30 11.85 -10.31
CA THR A 147 11.75 10.53 -10.57
C THR A 147 10.89 10.08 -9.39
N LEU A 148 9.68 9.61 -9.65
CA LEU A 148 8.83 9.00 -8.62
C LEU A 148 9.21 7.54 -8.44
N LEU A 149 9.31 7.10 -7.19
CA LEU A 149 9.59 5.71 -6.89
C LEU A 149 8.39 4.82 -7.25
N THR A 150 8.66 3.81 -8.05
CA THR A 150 7.77 2.68 -8.31
C THR A 150 8.62 1.43 -8.28
N LEU A 151 8.23 0.46 -7.46
CA LEU A 151 9.00 -0.73 -7.16
C LEU A 151 8.35 -1.97 -7.75
N SER A 152 9.16 -2.85 -8.32
CA SER A 152 8.82 -4.25 -8.55
C SER A 152 8.74 -5.01 -7.21
N ALA A 153 8.20 -6.22 -7.23
CA ALA A 153 8.11 -7.07 -6.04
C ALA A 153 9.50 -7.34 -5.42
N ASP A 154 10.52 -7.63 -6.25
CA ASP A 154 11.88 -7.90 -5.77
C ASP A 154 12.52 -6.66 -5.12
N GLU A 155 12.36 -5.49 -5.73
CA GLU A 155 12.85 -4.23 -5.18
C GLU A 155 12.14 -3.87 -3.87
N ALA A 156 10.82 -4.05 -3.82
CA ALA A 156 10.02 -3.76 -2.63
C ALA A 156 10.42 -4.62 -1.43
N VAL A 157 10.68 -5.90 -1.64
CA VAL A 157 11.21 -6.79 -0.60
C VAL A 157 12.61 -6.36 -0.17
N LYS A 158 13.49 -6.08 -1.13
CA LYS A 158 14.88 -5.71 -0.88
C LYS A 158 15.03 -4.48 0.01
N ILE A 159 14.19 -3.47 -0.16
CA ILE A 159 14.27 -2.20 0.60
C ILE A 159 13.25 -2.09 1.73
N ASN A 160 12.67 -3.19 2.14
CA ASN A 160 11.70 -3.26 3.23
C ASN A 160 10.42 -2.42 3.02
N ILE A 161 9.88 -2.47 1.81
CA ILE A 161 8.50 -2.03 1.53
C ILE A 161 7.54 -3.23 1.58
N ALA A 162 7.92 -4.38 1.04
CA ALA A 162 7.17 -5.62 1.17
C ALA A 162 7.86 -6.62 2.11
N ASN A 163 7.08 -7.50 2.72
CA ASN A 163 7.60 -8.55 3.60
C ASN A 163 8.17 -9.71 2.81
N SER A 164 7.48 -10.12 1.75
CA SER A 164 7.86 -11.24 0.89
C SER A 164 7.11 -11.21 -0.43
N LYS A 165 7.56 -12.02 -1.37
CA LYS A 165 6.77 -12.36 -2.55
C LYS A 165 5.84 -13.52 -2.22
N ALA A 166 4.65 -13.51 -2.82
CA ALA A 166 3.69 -14.60 -2.79
C ALA A 166 2.74 -14.47 -3.99
N ASN A 167 2.44 -15.56 -4.66
CA ASN A 167 1.62 -15.58 -5.86
C ASN A 167 0.16 -16.01 -5.62
N SER A 168 -0.18 -16.33 -4.37
CA SER A 168 -1.54 -16.65 -3.96
C SER A 168 -1.75 -16.43 -2.46
N VAL A 169 -3.01 -16.44 -2.04
CA VAL A 169 -3.39 -16.40 -0.62
C VAL A 169 -2.82 -17.61 0.13
N GLU A 170 -2.86 -18.79 -0.47
CA GLU A 170 -2.33 -20.04 0.11
C GLU A 170 -0.81 -19.94 0.36
N GLU A 171 -0.06 -19.30 -0.55
CA GLU A 171 1.37 -19.05 -0.34
C GLU A 171 1.60 -18.11 0.84
N ILE A 172 0.78 -17.07 1.01
CA ILE A 172 0.85 -16.17 2.18
C ILE A 172 0.62 -16.96 3.47
N LEU A 173 -0.43 -17.77 3.53
CA LEU A 173 -0.76 -18.60 4.69
C LEU A 173 0.38 -19.56 5.02
N LYS A 174 1.00 -20.18 4.01
CA LYS A 174 2.16 -21.04 4.16
C LYS A 174 3.39 -20.29 4.71
N ILE A 175 3.68 -19.08 4.20
CA ILE A 175 4.76 -18.23 4.71
C ILE A 175 4.53 -17.91 6.19
N LYS A 176 3.27 -17.72 6.59
CA LYS A 176 2.86 -17.43 7.98
C LYS A 176 2.75 -18.67 8.86
N ASN A 177 3.04 -19.88 8.33
CA ASN A 177 2.88 -21.16 9.01
C ASN A 177 1.45 -21.41 9.53
N ILE A 178 0.46 -21.02 8.72
CA ILE A 178 -0.96 -21.28 8.99
C ILE A 178 -1.39 -22.45 8.12
N ASP A 179 -1.49 -23.62 8.71
CA ASP A 179 -1.77 -24.88 8.00
C ASP A 179 -3.25 -25.32 8.10
N ASP A 180 -3.93 -24.89 9.18
CA ASP A 180 -5.36 -25.18 9.42
C ASP A 180 -6.14 -23.87 9.38
N TYR A 181 -6.96 -23.70 8.34
CA TYR A 181 -7.70 -22.46 8.11
C TYR A 181 -8.99 -22.68 7.33
N GLU A 182 -9.93 -21.80 7.57
CA GLU A 182 -11.14 -21.61 6.76
C GLU A 182 -11.09 -20.19 6.15
N ILE A 183 -11.34 -20.09 4.84
CA ILE A 183 -11.41 -18.80 4.16
C ILE A 183 -12.87 -18.36 4.09
N ILE A 184 -13.16 -17.19 4.65
CA ILE A 184 -14.46 -16.50 4.56
C ILE A 184 -14.27 -15.33 3.58
N ASN A 185 -15.05 -15.32 2.47
CA ASN A 185 -14.98 -14.30 1.41
C ASN A 185 -16.10 -13.29 1.52
#